data_587b47b0667dc4a18d227292608537c7
#
_entry.id   587b47b0667dc4a18d227292608537c7
#
_cell.length_a   1.000
_cell.length_b   1.000
_cell.length_c   1.000
_cell.angle_alpha   90.00
_cell.angle_beta   90.00
_cell.angle_gamma   90.00
#
_symmetry.space_group_name_H-M   'P 1'
#
loop_
_entity.id
_entity.type
_entity.pdbx_description
1 polymer ?
#
loop_
_entity_poly.entity_id
_entity_poly.type
_entity_poly.pdbx_seq_one_letter_code
_entity_poly.pdbx_strand_id
1 'polypeptide(L)'
;MGAMDELGQSGPPVDPASDGRANYDYVSGDVDRPGLVADLEDRVEGQVRFDEYTRQLYATDASAYEVTPIGVVFPASTEDVASVMHYCAEREIPVLPRGGGTSLAGQTVNRAVVLDFSRHMTDLVEVDTDAETARVQCGTYIGDINAELEAAGLKFAPDPAWRDKSAIGGAIGNNSSGSHS
;
A
#
# COMPACT_ATOMS: atom_id res chain seq x y z
N MET A 1 -14.28 3.05 46.66
CA MET A 1 -14.95 2.23 45.67
C MET A 1 -15.88 3.14 44.90
N GLY A 2 -15.47 3.67 43.76
CA GLY A 2 -16.24 4.68 43.02
C GLY A 2 -15.39 5.71 42.32
N ALA A 3 -14.43 5.34 41.48
CA ALA A 3 -13.68 6.28 40.61
C ALA A 3 -13.12 5.62 39.35
N MET A 4 -13.69 4.53 38.88
CA MET A 4 -13.21 3.85 37.66
C MET A 4 -14.28 3.72 36.55
N ASP A 5 -15.46 4.32 36.72
CA ASP A 5 -16.55 4.19 35.71
C ASP A 5 -16.74 5.43 34.83
N GLU A 6 -15.92 6.45 34.92
CA GLU A 6 -16.09 7.67 34.08
C GLU A 6 -15.09 7.85 32.94
N LEU A 7 -14.25 6.87 32.66
CA LEU A 7 -13.32 6.91 31.52
C LEU A 7 -13.76 6.06 30.30
N GLY A 8 -14.93 5.49 30.36
CA GLY A 8 -15.46 4.70 29.26
C GLY A 8 -16.67 5.36 28.62
N GLN A 9 -16.58 5.81 27.42
CA GLN A 9 -17.62 6.14 26.44
C GLN A 9 -17.66 7.61 25.99
N SER A 10 -16.64 8.01 25.26
CA SER A 10 -16.71 9.19 24.40
C SER A 10 -16.64 8.86 22.89
N GLY A 11 -16.89 7.62 22.49
CA GLY A 11 -17.08 7.24 21.10
C GLY A 11 -18.56 7.30 20.68
N PRO A 12 -18.88 7.46 19.38
CA PRO A 12 -20.25 7.31 18.90
C PRO A 12 -20.80 5.94 19.33
N PRO A 13 -22.12 5.81 19.59
CA PRO A 13 -22.72 4.56 20.04
C PRO A 13 -22.38 3.46 19.02
N VAL A 14 -21.66 2.45 19.49
CA VAL A 14 -21.36 1.26 18.70
C VAL A 14 -22.67 0.48 18.57
N ASP A 15 -23.11 0.19 17.36
CA ASP A 15 -24.24 -0.68 17.11
C ASP A 15 -23.94 -2.03 17.81
N PRO A 16 -24.79 -2.48 18.76
CA PRO A 16 -24.57 -3.74 19.44
C PRO A 16 -24.63 -4.97 18.51
N ALA A 17 -25.08 -4.82 17.28
CA ALA A 17 -24.99 -5.83 16.23
C ALA A 17 -23.64 -5.81 15.49
N SER A 18 -22.85 -4.74 15.63
CA SER A 18 -21.46 -4.70 15.13
C SER A 18 -20.56 -5.27 16.23
N ASP A 19 -19.76 -6.24 15.90
CA ASP A 19 -18.76 -6.83 16.81
C ASP A 19 -17.57 -5.87 17.08
N GLY A 20 -17.77 -4.57 16.97
CA GLY A 20 -16.75 -3.52 17.14
C GLY A 20 -15.77 -3.42 15.96
N ARG A 21 -15.98 -4.21 14.91
CA ARG A 21 -15.26 -4.06 13.65
C ARG A 21 -15.94 -2.98 12.83
N ALA A 22 -15.15 -2.17 12.15
CA ALA A 22 -15.69 -1.26 11.15
C ALA A 22 -16.59 -2.08 10.21
N ASN A 23 -17.78 -1.56 9.89
CA ASN A 23 -18.70 -2.26 9.00
C ASN A 23 -18.09 -2.31 7.59
N TYR A 24 -17.47 -3.44 7.26
CA TYR A 24 -16.91 -3.73 5.95
C TYR A 24 -17.92 -4.41 5.01
N ASP A 25 -19.21 -4.15 5.16
CA ASP A 25 -20.26 -4.77 4.33
C ASP A 25 -20.06 -4.46 2.84
N TYR A 26 -19.47 -3.30 2.51
CA TYR A 26 -19.03 -2.99 1.16
C TYR A 26 -17.93 -3.93 0.66
N VAL A 27 -17.23 -4.64 1.56
CA VAL A 27 -16.18 -5.61 1.24
C VAL A 27 -16.74 -7.03 1.14
N SER A 28 -17.81 -7.35 1.87
CA SER A 28 -18.51 -8.63 1.83
C SER A 28 -19.61 -8.65 0.76
N GLY A 29 -20.10 -7.47 0.33
CA GLY A 29 -21.03 -7.32 -0.77
C GLY A 29 -20.45 -7.88 -2.08
N ASP A 30 -21.33 -8.30 -2.95
CA ASP A 30 -20.98 -8.82 -4.27
C ASP A 30 -20.50 -7.62 -5.12
N VAL A 31 -19.18 -7.34 -5.08
CA VAL A 31 -18.59 -6.31 -5.92
C VAL A 31 -18.75 -6.75 -7.36
N ASP A 32 -19.41 -5.94 -8.19
CA ASP A 32 -19.46 -6.14 -9.64
C ASP A 32 -18.04 -6.01 -10.23
N ARG A 33 -17.26 -7.09 -10.10
CA ARG A 33 -15.87 -7.12 -10.57
C ARG A 33 -15.75 -6.88 -12.07
N PRO A 34 -16.59 -7.47 -12.94
CA PRO A 34 -16.53 -7.17 -14.37
C PRO A 34 -16.72 -5.70 -14.70
N GLY A 35 -17.71 -5.03 -14.10
CA GLY A 35 -17.92 -3.59 -14.27
C GLY A 35 -16.76 -2.76 -13.72
N LEU A 36 -16.26 -3.12 -12.54
CA LEU A 36 -15.11 -2.46 -11.91
C LEU A 36 -13.83 -2.61 -12.76
N VAL A 37 -13.58 -3.78 -13.35
CA VAL A 37 -12.44 -4.00 -14.25
C VAL A 37 -12.55 -3.11 -15.47
N ALA A 38 -13.68 -3.13 -16.18
CA ALA A 38 -13.88 -2.33 -17.38
C ALA A 38 -13.71 -0.82 -17.10
N ASP A 39 -14.31 -0.33 -16.02
CA ASP A 39 -14.20 1.06 -15.62
C ASP A 39 -12.77 1.49 -15.26
N LEU A 40 -11.99 0.61 -14.65
CA LEU A 40 -10.60 0.89 -14.30
C LEU A 40 -9.67 0.77 -15.52
N GLU A 41 -9.88 -0.22 -16.40
CA GLU A 41 -9.11 -0.36 -17.65
C GLU A 41 -9.26 0.87 -18.57
N ASP A 42 -10.44 1.49 -18.59
CA ASP A 42 -10.67 2.72 -19.37
C ASP A 42 -10.00 3.98 -18.76
N ARG A 43 -9.51 3.90 -17.51
CA ARG A 43 -9.00 5.06 -16.76
C ARG A 43 -7.51 5.07 -16.53
N VAL A 44 -6.83 3.93 -16.68
CA VAL A 44 -5.41 3.81 -16.39
C VAL A 44 -4.64 3.32 -17.61
N GLU A 45 -3.42 3.83 -17.76
CA GLU A 45 -2.47 3.34 -18.76
C GLU A 45 -1.76 2.07 -18.27
N GLY A 46 -1.75 1.86 -16.96
CA GLY A 46 -1.18 0.69 -16.31
C GLY A 46 -1.99 -0.59 -16.53
N GLN A 47 -1.80 -1.57 -15.68
CA GLN A 47 -2.45 -2.87 -15.80
C GLN A 47 -3.50 -3.07 -14.71
N VAL A 48 -4.64 -3.62 -15.10
CA VAL A 48 -5.74 -4.03 -14.19
C VAL A 48 -5.82 -5.55 -14.18
N ARG A 49 -5.75 -6.17 -13.00
CA ARG A 49 -5.73 -7.62 -12.82
C ARG A 49 -6.65 -8.05 -11.69
N PHE A 50 -7.82 -8.57 -12.05
CA PHE A 50 -8.81 -9.06 -11.09
C PHE A 50 -9.05 -10.56 -11.23
N ASP A 51 -8.21 -11.24 -12.02
CA ASP A 51 -8.23 -12.69 -12.15
C ASP A 51 -7.84 -13.38 -10.83
N GLU A 52 -8.34 -14.60 -10.64
CA GLU A 52 -8.16 -15.35 -9.40
C GLU A 52 -6.69 -15.62 -9.09
N TYR A 53 -5.89 -15.93 -10.10
CA TYR A 53 -4.48 -16.22 -9.92
C TYR A 53 -3.73 -15.01 -9.35
N THR A 54 -3.91 -13.82 -9.97
CA THR A 54 -3.29 -12.59 -9.48
C THR A 54 -3.76 -12.28 -8.06
N ARG A 55 -5.06 -12.39 -7.78
CA ARG A 55 -5.61 -12.12 -6.45
C ARG A 55 -5.01 -13.04 -5.37
N GLN A 56 -4.79 -14.32 -5.69
CA GLN A 56 -4.14 -15.26 -4.77
C GLN A 56 -2.68 -14.92 -4.51
N LEU A 57 -1.92 -14.47 -5.52
CA LEU A 57 -0.55 -14.00 -5.33
C LEU A 57 -0.46 -12.80 -4.38
N TYR A 58 -1.48 -11.95 -4.33
CA TYR A 58 -1.53 -10.76 -3.49
C TYR A 58 -2.30 -10.97 -2.17
N ALA A 59 -2.76 -12.18 -1.91
CA ALA A 59 -3.46 -12.53 -0.67
C ALA A 59 -2.54 -12.58 0.56
N THR A 60 -1.23 -12.69 0.35
CA THR A 60 -0.23 -12.79 1.42
C THR A 60 0.84 -11.72 1.32
N ASP A 61 1.49 -11.41 2.41
CA ASP A 61 2.74 -10.65 2.51
C ASP A 61 3.76 -11.43 3.35
N ALA A 62 4.76 -10.78 3.94
CA ALA A 62 5.72 -11.47 4.81
C ALA A 62 5.16 -11.79 6.22
N SER A 63 3.93 -11.45 6.50
CA SER A 63 3.23 -11.78 7.75
C SER A 63 2.61 -13.18 7.73
N ALA A 64 1.94 -13.54 8.80
CA ALA A 64 1.15 -14.77 8.91
C ALA A 64 -0.31 -14.59 8.42
N TYR A 65 -0.66 -13.40 7.94
CA TYR A 65 -2.03 -13.12 7.51
C TYR A 65 -2.24 -13.46 6.03
N GLU A 66 -3.46 -13.90 5.71
CA GLU A 66 -3.89 -14.16 4.34
C GLU A 66 -5.27 -13.52 4.13
N VAL A 67 -5.35 -12.56 3.19
CA VAL A 67 -6.59 -11.86 2.84
C VAL A 67 -6.63 -11.63 1.33
N THR A 68 -7.52 -12.31 0.63
CA THR A 68 -7.67 -12.17 -0.82
C THR A 68 -8.20 -10.77 -1.18
N PRO A 69 -7.47 -9.98 -1.98
CA PRO A 69 -7.90 -8.65 -2.40
C PRO A 69 -9.09 -8.69 -3.37
N ILE A 70 -9.73 -7.55 -3.59
CA ILE A 70 -10.75 -7.36 -4.62
C ILE A 70 -10.12 -7.52 -6.01
N GLY A 71 -8.98 -6.89 -6.22
CA GLY A 71 -8.18 -6.94 -7.43
C GLY A 71 -6.88 -6.19 -7.25
N VAL A 72 -6.05 -6.16 -8.30
CA VAL A 72 -4.74 -5.50 -8.31
C VAL A 72 -4.66 -4.57 -9.51
N VAL A 73 -4.17 -3.36 -9.29
CA VAL A 73 -3.82 -2.39 -10.33
C VAL A 73 -2.33 -2.10 -10.23
N PHE A 74 -1.64 -2.09 -11.36
CA PHE A 74 -0.25 -1.70 -11.50
C PHE A 74 -0.20 -0.34 -12.19
N PRO A 75 -0.24 0.78 -11.46
CA PRO A 75 -0.27 2.10 -12.06
C PRO A 75 1.06 2.38 -12.79
N ALA A 76 0.97 3.01 -13.95
CA ALA A 76 2.14 3.43 -14.74
C ALA A 76 2.54 4.88 -14.46
N SER A 77 1.63 5.67 -13.89
CA SER A 77 1.81 7.11 -13.66
C SER A 77 1.13 7.59 -12.38
N THR A 78 1.41 8.82 -11.98
CA THR A 78 0.72 9.50 -10.89
C THR A 78 -0.75 9.75 -11.24
N GLU A 79 -1.04 9.97 -12.51
CA GLU A 79 -2.38 10.18 -13.06
C GLU A 79 -3.22 8.91 -12.92
N ASP A 80 -2.64 7.73 -13.16
CA ASP A 80 -3.29 6.45 -12.92
C ASP A 80 -3.69 6.29 -11.44
N VAL A 81 -2.74 6.59 -10.54
CA VAL A 81 -2.98 6.52 -9.09
C VAL A 81 -4.14 7.44 -8.70
N ALA A 82 -4.11 8.69 -9.17
CA ALA A 82 -5.17 9.65 -8.87
C ALA A 82 -6.52 9.18 -9.40
N SER A 83 -6.57 8.63 -10.62
CA SER A 83 -7.79 8.11 -11.25
C SER A 83 -8.39 6.95 -10.46
N VAL A 84 -7.56 5.96 -10.06
CA VAL A 84 -8.03 4.83 -9.26
C VAL A 84 -8.51 5.29 -7.88
N MET A 85 -7.75 6.16 -7.22
CA MET A 85 -8.12 6.68 -5.90
C MET A 85 -9.45 7.43 -5.94
N HIS A 86 -9.64 8.30 -6.93
CA HIS A 86 -10.89 9.06 -7.09
C HIS A 86 -12.07 8.13 -7.37
N TYR A 87 -11.92 7.21 -8.33
CA TYR A 87 -12.94 6.24 -8.68
C TYR A 87 -13.37 5.36 -7.50
N CYS A 88 -12.40 4.85 -6.74
CA CYS A 88 -12.66 4.03 -5.57
C CYS A 88 -13.28 4.83 -4.42
N ALA A 89 -12.84 6.07 -4.19
CA ALA A 89 -13.40 6.93 -3.16
C ALA A 89 -14.87 7.26 -3.39
N GLU A 90 -15.27 7.56 -4.64
CA GLU A 90 -16.69 7.82 -4.99
C GLU A 90 -17.60 6.62 -4.74
N ARG A 91 -17.04 5.40 -4.69
CA ARG A 91 -17.77 4.13 -4.54
C ARG A 91 -17.51 3.44 -3.21
N GLU A 92 -16.82 4.13 -2.30
CA GLU A 92 -16.45 3.60 -0.98
C GLU A 92 -15.69 2.27 -1.07
N ILE A 93 -14.94 2.05 -2.16
CA ILE A 93 -14.10 0.87 -2.36
C ILE A 93 -12.74 1.11 -1.69
N PRO A 94 -12.31 0.23 -0.76
CA PRO A 94 -11.01 0.39 -0.12
C PRO A 94 -9.87 0.21 -1.10
N VAL A 95 -8.83 1.04 -0.94
CA VAL A 95 -7.59 0.97 -1.70
C VAL A 95 -6.44 0.66 -0.74
N LEU A 96 -5.53 -0.21 -1.17
CA LEU A 96 -4.36 -0.61 -0.41
C LEU A 96 -3.09 -0.39 -1.24
N PRO A 97 -2.24 0.59 -0.90
CA PRO A 97 -0.95 0.73 -1.55
C PRO A 97 -0.02 -0.41 -1.16
N ARG A 98 0.74 -0.94 -2.12
CA ARG A 98 1.68 -2.03 -1.92
C ARG A 98 2.97 -1.81 -2.70
N GLY A 99 4.10 -2.04 -2.04
CA GLY A 99 5.42 -2.17 -2.65
C GLY A 99 5.86 -3.64 -2.66
N GLY A 100 6.99 -3.96 -2.07
CA GLY A 100 7.55 -5.30 -2.06
C GLY A 100 6.82 -6.35 -1.20
N GLY A 101 5.76 -5.99 -0.49
CA GLY A 101 5.02 -6.94 0.37
C GLY A 101 5.83 -7.47 1.55
N THR A 102 6.79 -6.68 2.05
CA THR A 102 7.73 -7.08 3.12
C THR A 102 7.22 -6.81 4.54
N SER A 103 5.97 -6.40 4.69
CA SER A 103 5.35 -6.14 5.98
C SER A 103 5.22 -7.41 6.82
N LEU A 104 5.58 -7.33 8.11
CA LEU A 104 5.52 -8.44 9.06
C LEU A 104 4.23 -8.46 9.90
N ALA A 105 3.40 -7.44 9.80
CA ALA A 105 2.18 -7.30 10.59
C ALA A 105 0.91 -7.15 9.72
N GLY A 106 0.95 -7.57 8.44
CA GLY A 106 -0.20 -7.62 7.57
C GLY A 106 -0.65 -6.28 6.99
N GLN A 107 0.22 -5.26 6.98
CA GLN A 107 -0.16 -3.95 6.47
C GLN A 107 -0.43 -3.93 4.97
N THR A 108 0.02 -4.95 4.22
CA THR A 108 -0.11 -5.02 2.77
C THR A 108 -1.04 -6.12 2.28
N VAL A 109 -1.91 -6.64 3.15
CA VAL A 109 -2.99 -7.56 2.81
C VAL A 109 -4.33 -7.02 3.30
N ASN A 110 -5.32 -6.95 2.42
CA ASN A 110 -6.68 -6.53 2.76
C ASN A 110 -7.67 -6.87 1.62
N ARG A 111 -8.97 -6.87 1.93
CA ARG A 111 -10.05 -6.89 0.94
C ARG A 111 -10.20 -5.48 0.32
N ALA A 112 -9.32 -5.15 -0.59
CA ALA A 112 -9.18 -3.83 -1.20
C ALA A 112 -8.79 -3.96 -2.68
N VAL A 113 -8.87 -2.87 -3.43
CA VAL A 113 -8.12 -2.74 -4.68
C VAL A 113 -6.68 -2.42 -4.30
N VAL A 114 -5.78 -3.34 -4.59
CA VAL A 114 -4.34 -3.17 -4.34
C VAL A 114 -3.73 -2.32 -5.44
N LEU A 115 -3.01 -1.26 -5.08
CA LEU A 115 -2.14 -0.50 -5.98
C LEU A 115 -0.70 -0.98 -5.79
N ASP A 116 -0.18 -1.75 -6.73
CA ASP A 116 1.20 -2.20 -6.70
C ASP A 116 2.11 -1.27 -7.51
N PHE A 117 2.98 -0.58 -6.80
CA PHE A 117 3.91 0.40 -7.38
C PHE A 117 5.23 -0.22 -7.84
N SER A 118 5.50 -1.49 -7.49
CA SER A 118 6.81 -2.11 -7.71
C SER A 118 7.11 -2.46 -9.17
N ARG A 119 6.12 -2.34 -10.07
CA ARG A 119 6.26 -2.74 -11.47
C ARG A 119 6.64 -1.60 -12.40
N HIS A 120 6.03 -0.43 -12.27
CA HIS A 120 6.17 0.68 -13.22
C HIS A 120 6.60 1.98 -12.58
N MET A 121 6.49 2.13 -11.27
CA MET A 121 6.82 3.37 -10.56
C MET A 121 8.08 3.18 -9.70
N THR A 122 9.20 2.85 -10.35
CA THR A 122 10.45 2.43 -9.70
C THR A 122 11.66 3.27 -10.07
N ASP A 123 11.44 4.46 -10.67
CA ASP A 123 12.54 5.32 -11.12
C ASP A 123 13.14 6.12 -9.96
N LEU A 124 14.48 6.25 -9.99
CA LEU A 124 15.18 7.30 -9.31
C LEU A 124 15.21 8.51 -10.25
N VAL A 125 14.40 9.53 -9.96
CA VAL A 125 14.10 10.64 -10.87
C VAL A 125 15.22 11.69 -10.89
N GLU A 126 15.78 11.97 -9.71
CA GLU A 126 16.79 13.03 -9.55
C GLU A 126 17.60 12.79 -8.27
N VAL A 127 18.90 13.11 -8.34
CA VAL A 127 19.80 13.19 -7.19
C VAL A 127 20.47 14.55 -7.18
N ASP A 128 20.31 15.28 -6.09
CA ASP A 128 21.02 16.52 -5.82
C ASP A 128 22.05 16.25 -4.71
N THR A 129 23.33 16.13 -5.12
CA THR A 129 24.44 15.81 -4.20
C THR A 129 24.82 16.98 -3.31
N ASP A 130 24.56 18.21 -3.73
CA ASP A 130 24.88 19.42 -2.95
C ASP A 130 23.83 19.64 -1.86
N ALA A 131 22.57 19.34 -2.16
CA ALA A 131 21.46 19.39 -1.20
C ALA A 131 21.29 18.08 -0.42
N GLU A 132 22.02 17.02 -0.76
CA GLU A 132 21.90 15.67 -0.21
C GLU A 132 20.45 15.14 -0.26
N THR A 133 19.78 15.39 -1.38
CA THR A 133 18.39 14.94 -1.60
C THR A 133 18.26 14.08 -2.83
N ALA A 134 17.27 13.18 -2.82
CA ALA A 134 16.89 12.39 -3.98
C ALA A 134 15.37 12.41 -4.18
N ARG A 135 14.92 12.50 -5.42
CA ARG A 135 13.54 12.33 -5.82
C ARG A 135 13.37 10.95 -6.44
N VAL A 136 12.53 10.13 -5.84
CA VAL A 136 12.31 8.76 -6.25
C VAL A 136 10.83 8.45 -6.37
N GLN A 137 10.45 7.51 -7.21
CA GLN A 137 9.12 6.95 -7.25
C GLN A 137 8.90 5.98 -6.08
N CYS A 138 7.68 5.85 -5.61
CA CYS A 138 7.38 5.15 -4.35
C CYS A 138 7.61 3.62 -4.40
N GLY A 139 7.65 3.02 -5.59
CA GLY A 139 7.93 1.60 -5.80
C GLY A 139 9.42 1.26 -5.86
N THR A 140 10.33 2.26 -5.90
CA THR A 140 11.78 2.05 -5.96
C THR A 140 12.28 1.32 -4.71
N TYR A 141 13.08 0.28 -4.89
CA TYR A 141 13.66 -0.44 -3.77
C TYR A 141 14.82 0.36 -3.13
N ILE A 142 14.92 0.29 -1.82
CA ILE A 142 15.95 1.02 -1.06
C ILE A 142 17.35 0.55 -1.44
N GLY A 143 17.52 -0.73 -1.79
CA GLY A 143 18.79 -1.26 -2.29
C GLY A 143 19.23 -0.58 -3.58
N ASP A 144 18.30 -0.39 -4.53
CA ASP A 144 18.57 0.27 -5.82
C ASP A 144 18.90 1.76 -5.61
N ILE A 145 18.16 2.45 -4.74
CA ILE A 145 18.46 3.84 -4.36
C ILE A 145 19.89 3.94 -3.82
N ASN A 146 20.26 3.09 -2.88
CA ASN A 146 21.59 3.12 -2.28
C ASN A 146 22.70 2.78 -3.27
N ALA A 147 22.47 1.87 -4.21
CA ALA A 147 23.44 1.55 -5.26
C ALA A 147 23.75 2.77 -6.15
N GLU A 148 22.73 3.56 -6.50
CA GLU A 148 22.92 4.80 -7.28
C GLU A 148 23.60 5.92 -6.46
N LEU A 149 23.32 6.00 -5.16
CA LEU A 149 23.89 7.03 -4.27
C LEU A 149 25.35 6.72 -3.88
N GLU A 150 25.81 5.46 -4.00
CA GLU A 150 27.15 5.03 -3.58
C GLU A 150 28.26 5.82 -4.29
N ALA A 151 28.09 6.10 -5.59
CA ALA A 151 29.04 6.87 -6.37
C ALA A 151 29.26 8.32 -5.86
N ALA A 152 28.24 8.87 -5.18
CA ALA A 152 28.31 10.19 -4.53
C ALA A 152 28.73 10.12 -3.06
N GLY A 153 29.01 8.94 -2.54
CA GLY A 153 29.33 8.72 -1.12
C GLY A 153 28.13 8.94 -0.19
N LEU A 154 26.91 8.88 -0.72
CA LEU A 154 25.66 9.08 0.00
C LEU A 154 24.92 7.75 0.16
N LYS A 155 24.03 7.70 1.13
CA LYS A 155 23.05 6.59 1.30
C LYS A 155 21.75 7.12 1.90
N PHE A 156 20.66 6.40 1.64
CA PHE A 156 19.43 6.56 2.40
C PHE A 156 19.62 5.91 3.77
N ALA A 157 19.68 6.73 4.84
CA ALA A 157 20.10 6.32 6.16
C ALA A 157 19.18 5.28 6.83
N PRO A 158 17.83 5.34 6.76
CA PRO A 158 16.99 4.25 7.22
C PRO A 158 17.31 2.97 6.45
N ASP A 159 17.84 1.97 7.16
CA ASP A 159 18.33 0.72 6.58
C ASP A 159 17.50 -0.47 7.07
N PRO A 160 16.27 -0.67 6.50
CA PRO A 160 15.42 -1.79 6.88
C PRO A 160 16.08 -3.13 6.54
N ALA A 161 15.78 -4.17 7.32
CA ALA A 161 16.41 -5.49 7.21
C ALA A 161 16.34 -6.09 5.78
N TRP A 162 15.29 -5.77 5.02
CA TRP A 162 15.09 -6.28 3.65
C TRP A 162 15.15 -5.16 2.61
N ARG A 163 16.16 -4.29 2.70
CA ARG A 163 16.32 -3.13 1.82
C ARG A 163 16.19 -3.46 0.33
N ASP A 164 16.67 -4.64 -0.10
CA ASP A 164 16.63 -5.06 -1.51
C ASP A 164 15.24 -5.51 -1.97
N LYS A 165 14.27 -5.57 -1.07
CA LYS A 165 12.85 -5.91 -1.32
C LYS A 165 11.88 -4.89 -0.74
N SER A 166 12.37 -3.91 0.00
CA SER A 166 11.54 -2.88 0.61
C SER A 166 11.45 -1.67 -0.31
N ALA A 167 10.25 -1.39 -0.80
CA ALA A 167 9.99 -0.18 -1.56
C ALA A 167 9.98 1.05 -0.64
N ILE A 168 10.54 2.17 -1.12
CA ILE A 168 10.68 3.40 -0.34
C ILE A 168 9.34 3.93 0.18
N GLY A 169 8.28 3.88 -0.64
CA GLY A 169 6.95 4.33 -0.24
C GLY A 169 6.40 3.53 0.94
N GLY A 170 6.59 2.21 0.94
CA GLY A 170 6.22 1.35 2.06
C GLY A 170 7.07 1.59 3.30
N ALA A 171 8.37 1.83 3.14
CA ALA A 171 9.26 2.15 4.24
C ALA A 171 8.88 3.46 4.94
N ILE A 172 8.52 4.49 4.17
CA ILE A 172 8.03 5.77 4.71
C ILE A 172 6.68 5.57 5.41
N GLY A 173 5.73 4.89 4.75
CA GLY A 173 4.39 4.66 5.30
C GLY A 173 4.38 3.87 6.62
N ASN A 174 5.31 2.94 6.78
CA ASN A 174 5.47 2.13 8.00
C ASN A 174 6.48 2.72 9.01
N ASN A 175 7.10 3.85 8.69
CA ASN A 175 8.23 4.38 9.48
C ASN A 175 9.31 3.29 9.73
N SER A 176 9.67 2.60 8.66
CA SER A 176 10.57 1.44 8.73
C SER A 176 11.99 1.87 9.06
N SER A 177 12.64 1.13 9.93
CA SER A 177 14.04 1.32 10.29
C SER A 177 14.73 -0.04 10.42
N GLY A 178 16.04 -0.04 10.56
CA GLY A 178 16.86 -1.24 10.77
C GLY A 178 17.91 -1.02 11.82
N SER A 179 18.73 -2.05 12.06
CA SER A 179 19.77 -2.02 13.08
C SER A 179 20.93 -1.05 12.78
N HIS A 180 20.99 -0.51 11.56
CA HIS A 180 22.04 0.41 11.10
C HIS A 180 21.49 1.78 10.68
N SER A 181 20.27 2.10 11.11
CA SER A 181 19.64 3.40 10.87
C SER A 181 20.20 4.49 11.75
#